data_7c8d571fb709634a66b56d2796c03427
#
_entry.id   7c8d571fb709634a66b56d2796c03427
#
_cell.length_a   1.000
_cell.length_b   1.000
_cell.length_c   1.000
_cell.angle_alpha   90.00
_cell.angle_beta   90.00
_cell.angle_gamma   90.00
#
_symmetry.space_group_name_H-M   'P 1'
#
loop_
_entity.id
_entity.type
_entity.pdbx_description
1 polymer ?
#
loop_
_entity_poly.entity_id
_entity_poly.type
_entity_poly.pdbx_seq_one_letter_code
_entity_poly.pdbx_strand_id
1 'polypeptide(L)'
;YQQLGLLAERYPDIPRIALTATADAETRADIKHYLKLEQAPEFIDSFDRPNIYYQVIEKNNGKKQLLDFIQKQMAGQSGIVYCLSRKKVEDVAAFLCEHGLDAIAYHAGLSMETREANQRRFTRDDGVIVVATVAFGMGIDKPDVRFVAHLDMPKSPENFYQESGRAGRDGQPASSWLCYGLTD
;
A
#
# COMPACT_ATOMS: atom_id res chain seq x y z
N TYR A 1 19.74 -7.93 -8.96
CA TYR A 1 20.74 -7.70 -7.86
C TYR A 1 22.13 -8.07 -8.28
N GLN A 2 22.37 -9.26 -8.88
CA GLN A 2 23.70 -9.78 -9.21
C GLN A 2 24.57 -8.77 -9.97
N GLN A 3 24.01 -8.04 -10.93
CA GLN A 3 24.75 -7.04 -11.71
C GLN A 3 25.10 -5.77 -10.92
N LEU A 4 24.43 -5.49 -9.81
CA LEU A 4 24.74 -4.33 -8.97
C LEU A 4 26.05 -4.50 -8.18
N GLY A 5 26.52 -5.74 -8.01
CA GLY A 5 27.83 -6.03 -7.43
C GLY A 5 29.02 -5.39 -8.18
N LEU A 6 28.85 -5.16 -9.50
CA LEU A 6 29.85 -4.44 -10.31
C LEU A 6 30.09 -3.00 -9.84
N LEU A 7 29.14 -2.40 -9.15
CA LEU A 7 29.33 -1.05 -8.59
C LEU A 7 30.41 -1.02 -7.52
N ALA A 8 30.53 -2.10 -6.75
CA ALA A 8 31.59 -2.25 -5.75
C ALA A 8 33.00 -2.27 -6.36
N GLU A 9 33.12 -2.84 -7.55
CA GLU A 9 34.40 -2.93 -8.27
C GLU A 9 34.76 -1.65 -8.97
N ARG A 10 33.76 -0.98 -9.57
CA ARG A 10 33.97 0.26 -10.31
C ARG A 10 34.17 1.49 -9.42
N TYR A 11 33.55 1.48 -8.25
CA TYR A 11 33.51 2.61 -7.33
C TYR A 11 33.77 2.15 -5.89
N PRO A 12 34.97 1.65 -5.56
CA PRO A 12 35.29 1.08 -4.26
C PRO A 12 35.16 2.08 -3.11
N ASP A 13 35.43 3.35 -3.37
CA ASP A 13 35.46 4.41 -2.36
C ASP A 13 34.09 5.06 -2.13
N ILE A 14 33.06 4.69 -2.91
CA ILE A 14 31.73 5.25 -2.74
C ILE A 14 30.92 4.40 -1.73
N PRO A 15 30.43 5.01 -0.65
CA PRO A 15 29.58 4.32 0.31
C PRO A 15 28.32 3.74 -0.35
N ARG A 16 27.94 2.53 0.04
CA ARG A 16 26.75 1.84 -0.46
C ARG A 16 25.82 1.51 0.67
N ILE A 17 24.54 1.67 0.44
CA ILE A 17 23.49 1.27 1.34
C ILE A 17 22.44 0.46 0.59
N ALA A 18 21.96 -0.63 1.17
CA ALA A 18 20.83 -1.39 0.68
C ALA A 18 19.65 -1.22 1.63
N LEU A 19 18.52 -0.82 1.11
CA LEU A 19 17.29 -0.60 1.87
C LEU A 19 16.18 -1.50 1.31
N THR A 20 15.48 -2.19 2.18
CA THR A 20 14.32 -3.01 1.83
C THR A 20 13.28 -2.95 2.93
N ALA A 21 12.00 -3.06 2.55
CA ALA A 21 10.89 -3.08 3.50
C ALA A 21 10.51 -4.51 3.95
N THR A 22 10.86 -5.55 3.17
CA THR A 22 10.27 -6.89 3.31
C THR A 22 11.24 -8.00 2.94
N ALA A 23 12.49 -7.94 3.41
CA ALA A 23 13.44 -9.03 3.17
C ALA A 23 13.44 -10.02 4.34
N ASP A 24 13.20 -11.30 4.04
CA ASP A 24 13.45 -12.39 4.98
C ASP A 24 14.96 -12.64 5.18
N ALA A 25 15.31 -13.59 6.03
CA ALA A 25 16.70 -13.87 6.38
C ALA A 25 17.53 -14.31 5.17
N GLU A 26 16.96 -15.14 4.29
CA GLU A 26 17.61 -15.62 3.07
C GLU A 26 17.85 -14.49 2.09
N THR A 27 16.83 -13.70 1.80
CA THR A 27 16.92 -12.52 0.93
C THR A 27 17.95 -11.51 1.45
N ARG A 28 18.03 -11.28 2.77
CA ARG A 28 19.05 -10.39 3.35
C ARG A 28 20.46 -10.91 3.14
N ALA A 29 20.66 -12.21 3.32
CA ALA A 29 21.95 -12.85 3.07
C ALA A 29 22.37 -12.69 1.60
N ASP A 30 21.44 -12.91 0.67
CA ASP A 30 21.66 -12.73 -0.76
C ASP A 30 21.98 -11.26 -1.10
N ILE A 31 21.24 -10.30 -0.57
CA ILE A 31 21.53 -8.88 -0.76
C ILE A 31 22.95 -8.53 -0.30
N LYS A 32 23.35 -8.97 0.89
CA LYS A 32 24.71 -8.74 1.41
C LYS A 32 25.75 -9.34 0.50
N HIS A 33 25.56 -10.58 0.07
CA HIS A 33 26.51 -11.29 -0.80
C HIS A 33 26.63 -10.61 -2.17
N TYR A 34 25.52 -10.41 -2.88
CA TYR A 34 25.54 -9.85 -4.25
C TYR A 34 25.97 -8.40 -4.31
N LEU A 35 25.70 -7.61 -3.27
CA LEU A 35 26.13 -6.20 -3.21
C LEU A 35 27.49 -6.00 -2.53
N LYS A 36 28.17 -7.09 -2.13
CA LYS A 36 29.45 -7.05 -1.40
C LYS A 36 29.37 -6.17 -0.14
N LEU A 37 28.34 -6.44 0.67
CA LEU A 37 28.04 -5.74 1.92
C LEU A 37 28.16 -6.67 3.14
N GLU A 38 28.93 -7.76 3.07
CA GLU A 38 29.06 -8.75 4.15
C GLU A 38 29.55 -8.13 5.47
N GLN A 39 30.39 -7.10 5.37
CA GLN A 39 30.95 -6.39 6.54
C GLN A 39 30.11 -5.16 6.95
N ALA A 40 29.04 -4.83 6.21
CA ALA A 40 28.21 -3.69 6.53
C ALA A 40 27.34 -3.96 7.77
N PRO A 41 27.12 -2.96 8.64
CA PRO A 41 26.18 -3.10 9.73
C PRO A 41 24.77 -3.34 9.20
N GLU A 42 24.01 -4.17 9.89
CA GLU A 42 22.63 -4.51 9.54
C GLU A 42 21.69 -3.91 10.60
N PHE A 43 20.71 -3.15 10.16
CA PHE A 43 19.69 -2.56 11.01
C PHE A 43 18.36 -3.19 10.63
N ILE A 44 17.78 -3.92 11.58
CA ILE A 44 16.48 -4.60 11.40
C ILE A 44 15.53 -4.03 12.43
N ASP A 45 14.41 -3.51 11.95
CA ASP A 45 13.31 -3.08 12.81
C ASP A 45 12.15 -4.08 12.73
N SER A 46 11.25 -4.00 13.69
CA SER A 46 10.06 -4.82 13.74
C SER A 46 9.10 -4.48 12.60
N PHE A 47 8.47 -5.51 12.02
CA PHE A 47 7.34 -5.31 11.09
C PHE A 47 6.04 -4.95 11.83
N ASP A 48 6.04 -5.02 13.15
CA ASP A 48 4.86 -4.70 13.94
C ASP A 48 4.49 -3.22 13.83
N ARG A 49 3.21 -2.99 13.57
CA ARG A 49 2.61 -1.65 13.48
C ARG A 49 1.48 -1.56 14.51
N PRO A 50 1.82 -1.30 15.79
CA PRO A 50 0.84 -1.34 16.89
C PRO A 50 -0.28 -0.30 16.75
N ASN A 51 -0.09 0.71 15.93
CA ASN A 51 -1.08 1.72 15.63
C ASN A 51 -2.08 1.31 14.52
N ILE A 52 -1.90 0.16 13.87
CA ILE A 52 -2.81 -0.34 12.83
C ILE A 52 -3.68 -1.47 13.41
N TYR A 53 -4.99 -1.25 13.43
CA TYR A 53 -5.95 -2.30 13.78
C TYR A 53 -6.29 -3.14 12.55
N TYR A 54 -5.99 -4.44 12.58
CA TYR A 54 -6.26 -5.38 11.50
C TYR A 54 -7.61 -6.06 11.68
N GLN A 55 -8.48 -5.95 10.68
CA GLN A 55 -9.78 -6.59 10.65
C GLN A 55 -9.95 -7.41 9.38
N VAL A 56 -10.32 -8.68 9.53
CA VAL A 56 -10.57 -9.60 8.42
C VAL A 56 -12.02 -10.08 8.52
N ILE A 57 -12.80 -9.94 7.45
CA ILE A 57 -14.20 -10.33 7.40
C ILE A 57 -14.48 -11.17 6.16
N GLU A 58 -15.49 -12.04 6.25
CA GLU A 58 -15.98 -12.82 5.13
C GLU A 58 -16.80 -11.93 4.18
N LYS A 59 -16.58 -12.11 2.88
CA LYS A 59 -17.26 -11.37 1.81
C LYS A 59 -18.65 -11.93 1.52
N ASN A 60 -19.67 -11.13 1.79
CA ASN A 60 -21.03 -11.38 1.33
C ASN A 60 -21.44 -10.39 0.23
N ASN A 61 -21.36 -9.09 0.54
CA ASN A 61 -21.53 -8.01 -0.42
C ASN A 61 -20.42 -6.96 -0.17
N GLY A 62 -19.26 -7.21 -0.76
CA GLY A 62 -18.03 -6.45 -0.46
C GLY A 62 -18.18 -4.93 -0.60
N LYS A 63 -18.90 -4.45 -1.63
CA LYS A 63 -19.12 -3.00 -1.81
C LYS A 63 -19.95 -2.40 -0.66
N LYS A 64 -21.03 -3.08 -0.27
CA LYS A 64 -21.87 -2.61 0.82
C LYS A 64 -21.15 -2.71 2.17
N GLN A 65 -20.41 -3.80 2.39
CA GLN A 65 -19.61 -3.97 3.60
C GLN A 65 -18.50 -2.89 3.71
N LEU A 66 -17.86 -2.54 2.59
CA LEU A 66 -16.90 -1.44 2.53
C LEU A 66 -17.56 -0.09 2.86
N LEU A 67 -18.72 0.19 2.25
CA LEU A 67 -19.47 1.42 2.51
C LEU A 67 -19.85 1.53 4.00
N ASP A 68 -20.38 0.45 4.59
CA ASP A 68 -20.73 0.38 6.00
C ASP A 68 -19.51 0.61 6.92
N PHE A 69 -18.37 0.02 6.57
CA PHE A 69 -17.11 0.24 7.29
C PHE A 69 -16.68 1.71 7.24
N ILE A 70 -16.66 2.31 6.04
CA ILE A 70 -16.24 3.70 5.89
C ILE A 70 -17.20 4.64 6.63
N GLN A 71 -18.50 4.50 6.42
CA GLN A 71 -19.48 5.42 7.03
C GLN A 71 -19.55 5.32 8.55
N LYS A 72 -19.39 4.11 9.11
CA LYS A 72 -19.53 3.89 10.56
C LYS A 72 -18.24 4.11 11.35
N GLN A 73 -17.08 3.85 10.73
CA GLN A 73 -15.82 3.83 11.46
C GLN A 73 -14.79 4.85 10.92
N MET A 74 -14.90 5.22 9.62
CA MET A 74 -13.90 6.04 8.93
C MET A 74 -14.50 7.27 8.25
N ALA A 75 -15.65 7.75 8.75
CA ALA A 75 -16.34 8.91 8.14
C ALA A 75 -15.42 10.14 8.07
N GLY A 76 -15.31 10.73 6.88
CA GLY A 76 -14.48 11.92 6.64
C GLY A 76 -12.97 11.66 6.66
N GLN A 77 -12.53 10.40 6.73
CA GLN A 77 -11.12 10.06 6.78
C GLN A 77 -10.55 9.71 5.41
N SER A 78 -9.29 10.06 5.18
CA SER A 78 -8.56 9.63 3.98
C SER A 78 -8.20 8.15 4.05
N GLY A 79 -8.40 7.44 2.93
CA GLY A 79 -8.13 6.01 2.86
C GLY A 79 -7.77 5.50 1.48
N ILE A 80 -7.28 4.27 1.43
CA ILE A 80 -6.94 3.57 0.20
C ILE A 80 -7.76 2.27 0.13
N VAL A 81 -8.40 2.01 -1.01
CA VAL A 81 -9.14 0.78 -1.28
C VAL A 81 -8.47 0.03 -2.41
N TYR A 82 -7.96 -1.16 -2.14
CA TYR A 82 -7.32 -2.00 -3.16
C TYR A 82 -8.30 -2.97 -3.80
N CYS A 83 -8.23 -3.03 -5.15
CA CYS A 83 -8.95 -3.96 -6.00
C CYS A 83 -8.02 -4.61 -7.01
N LEU A 84 -8.29 -5.86 -7.42
CA LEU A 84 -7.43 -6.58 -8.38
C LEU A 84 -7.56 -6.07 -9.81
N SER A 85 -8.74 -5.60 -10.25
CA SER A 85 -8.96 -5.20 -11.65
C SER A 85 -9.29 -3.73 -11.81
N ARG A 86 -8.90 -3.15 -12.97
CA ARG A 86 -9.19 -1.75 -13.33
C ARG A 86 -10.69 -1.47 -13.32
N LYS A 87 -11.48 -2.36 -13.93
CA LYS A 87 -12.94 -2.24 -13.98
C LYS A 87 -13.53 -2.18 -12.56
N LYS A 88 -13.07 -3.05 -11.65
CA LYS A 88 -13.54 -3.05 -10.27
C LYS A 88 -13.15 -1.77 -9.54
N VAL A 89 -11.98 -1.20 -9.82
CA VAL A 89 -11.56 0.11 -9.27
C VAL A 89 -12.54 1.20 -9.68
N GLU A 90 -12.88 1.30 -10.97
CA GLU A 90 -13.82 2.29 -11.50
C GLU A 90 -15.23 2.09 -10.91
N ASP A 91 -15.72 0.84 -10.90
CA ASP A 91 -17.04 0.48 -10.36
C ASP A 91 -17.17 0.77 -8.85
N VAL A 92 -16.10 0.56 -8.08
CA VAL A 92 -16.11 0.83 -6.62
C VAL A 92 -16.00 2.33 -6.36
N ALA A 93 -15.14 3.05 -7.09
CA ALA A 93 -15.03 4.51 -6.94
C ALA A 93 -16.37 5.19 -7.27
N ALA A 94 -17.02 4.83 -8.39
CA ALA A 94 -18.32 5.35 -8.74
C ALA A 94 -19.37 5.05 -7.67
N PHE A 95 -19.42 3.80 -7.18
CA PHE A 95 -20.34 3.39 -6.13
C PHE A 95 -20.17 4.22 -4.84
N LEU A 96 -18.93 4.48 -4.41
CA LEU A 96 -18.66 5.30 -3.23
C LEU A 96 -19.09 6.75 -3.44
N CYS A 97 -18.84 7.32 -4.64
CA CYS A 97 -19.31 8.67 -4.99
C CYS A 97 -20.85 8.81 -4.99
N GLU A 98 -21.58 7.80 -5.52
CA GLU A 98 -23.04 7.74 -5.48
C GLU A 98 -23.60 7.75 -4.05
N HIS A 99 -22.81 7.34 -3.07
CA HIS A 99 -23.17 7.34 -1.65
C HIS A 99 -22.60 8.52 -0.87
N GLY A 100 -22.17 9.58 -1.59
CA GLY A 100 -21.74 10.84 -0.99
C GLY A 100 -20.31 10.84 -0.42
N LEU A 101 -19.49 9.85 -0.76
CA LEU A 101 -18.09 9.81 -0.37
C LEU A 101 -17.20 10.40 -1.48
N ASP A 102 -16.13 11.07 -1.09
CA ASP A 102 -15.18 11.63 -2.04
C ASP A 102 -14.17 10.55 -2.46
N ALA A 103 -14.49 9.82 -3.53
CA ALA A 103 -13.69 8.70 -4.01
C ALA A 103 -13.14 8.95 -5.42
N ILE A 104 -11.88 8.59 -5.64
CA ILE A 104 -11.19 8.71 -6.92
C ILE A 104 -10.57 7.39 -7.34
N ALA A 105 -10.62 7.08 -8.64
CA ALA A 105 -10.01 5.87 -9.20
C ALA A 105 -8.53 6.09 -9.52
N TYR A 106 -7.70 5.05 -9.31
CA TYR A 106 -6.30 5.06 -9.71
C TYR A 106 -5.83 3.70 -10.23
N HIS A 107 -5.45 3.64 -11.50
CA HIS A 107 -4.86 2.44 -12.12
C HIS A 107 -4.03 2.78 -13.35
N ALA A 108 -3.19 1.87 -13.81
CA ALA A 108 -2.28 2.08 -14.93
C ALA A 108 -2.98 2.33 -16.30
N GLY A 109 -4.28 2.08 -16.41
CA GLY A 109 -5.07 2.36 -17.63
C GLY A 109 -5.53 3.82 -17.77
N LEU A 110 -5.43 4.63 -16.71
CA LEU A 110 -5.73 6.06 -16.76
C LEU A 110 -4.60 6.82 -17.46
N SER A 111 -4.92 7.98 -18.05
CA SER A 111 -3.90 8.87 -18.61
C SER A 111 -2.91 9.32 -17.54
N MET A 112 -1.71 9.69 -17.95
CA MET A 112 -0.69 10.21 -17.02
C MET A 112 -1.20 11.45 -16.28
N GLU A 113 -1.84 12.35 -16.98
CA GLU A 113 -2.42 13.59 -16.43
C GLU A 113 -3.47 13.30 -15.34
N THR A 114 -4.38 12.35 -15.62
CA THR A 114 -5.40 11.94 -14.64
C THR A 114 -4.77 11.29 -13.41
N ARG A 115 -3.77 10.43 -13.60
CA ARG A 115 -3.06 9.80 -12.47
C ARG A 115 -2.35 10.82 -11.60
N GLU A 116 -1.66 11.76 -12.21
CA GLU A 116 -0.97 12.83 -11.46
C GLU A 116 -1.96 13.75 -10.75
N ALA A 117 -3.08 14.11 -11.39
CA ALA A 117 -4.11 14.93 -10.78
C ALA A 117 -4.74 14.22 -9.57
N ASN A 118 -5.11 12.94 -9.71
CA ASN A 118 -5.68 12.14 -8.63
C ASN A 118 -4.68 11.92 -7.50
N GLN A 119 -3.42 11.67 -7.81
CA GLN A 119 -2.37 11.53 -6.80
C GLN A 119 -2.14 12.84 -6.03
N ARG A 120 -2.06 13.98 -6.73
CA ARG A 120 -1.92 15.29 -6.07
C ARG A 120 -3.11 15.58 -5.17
N ARG A 121 -4.33 15.28 -5.65
CA ARG A 121 -5.56 15.47 -4.87
C ARG A 121 -5.52 14.64 -3.60
N PHE A 122 -5.25 13.34 -3.70
CA PHE A 122 -5.15 12.46 -2.53
C PHE A 122 -4.11 12.95 -1.52
N THR A 123 -2.95 13.43 -2.01
CA THR A 123 -1.87 13.85 -1.11
C THR A 123 -2.18 15.17 -0.38
N ARG A 124 -2.96 16.06 -0.99
CA ARG A 124 -3.20 17.43 -0.46
C ARG A 124 -4.50 17.58 0.29
N ASP A 125 -5.54 16.87 -0.16
CA ASP A 125 -6.90 17.06 0.34
C ASP A 125 -7.19 16.02 1.44
N ASP A 126 -7.98 16.43 2.42
CA ASP A 126 -8.46 15.56 3.49
C ASP A 126 -9.73 14.82 3.07
N GLY A 127 -9.96 13.66 3.67
CA GLY A 127 -11.17 12.86 3.45
C GLY A 127 -11.30 12.20 2.08
N VAL A 128 -10.28 12.29 1.22
CA VAL A 128 -10.27 11.65 -0.10
C VAL A 128 -9.99 10.16 0.04
N ILE A 129 -10.77 9.34 -0.68
CA ILE A 129 -10.60 7.90 -0.76
C ILE A 129 -10.06 7.54 -2.15
N VAL A 130 -8.89 6.92 -2.22
CA VAL A 130 -8.36 6.38 -3.47
C VAL A 130 -8.77 4.93 -3.60
N VAL A 131 -9.50 4.60 -4.67
CA VAL A 131 -9.75 3.21 -5.07
C VAL A 131 -8.73 2.84 -6.15
N ALA A 132 -7.91 1.83 -5.92
CA ALA A 132 -6.75 1.57 -6.76
C ALA A 132 -6.45 0.09 -6.98
N THR A 133 -5.69 -0.20 -8.04
CA THR A 133 -4.91 -1.43 -8.14
C THR A 133 -3.58 -1.27 -7.42
N VAL A 134 -2.81 -2.34 -7.29
CA VAL A 134 -1.43 -2.33 -6.73
C VAL A 134 -0.49 -1.32 -7.41
N ALA A 135 -0.88 -0.76 -8.55
CA ALA A 135 -0.13 0.32 -9.21
C ALA A 135 -0.08 1.63 -8.39
N PHE A 136 -1.03 1.81 -7.46
CA PHE A 136 -1.03 2.93 -6.53
C PHE A 136 -0.23 2.57 -5.29
N GLY A 137 0.99 3.02 -5.22
CA GLY A 137 1.80 2.64 -4.07
C GLY A 137 3.19 3.23 -4.05
N MET A 138 4.01 3.03 -5.07
CA MET A 138 5.35 3.59 -5.09
C MET A 138 5.29 5.12 -5.14
N GLY A 139 5.95 5.77 -4.18
CA GLY A 139 6.03 7.24 -4.12
C GLY A 139 4.83 7.94 -3.47
N ILE A 140 3.88 7.20 -2.89
CA ILE A 140 2.79 7.80 -2.10
C ILE A 140 3.28 7.98 -0.67
N ASP A 141 3.40 9.24 -0.28
CA ASP A 141 3.78 9.64 1.08
C ASP A 141 2.73 10.60 1.66
N LYS A 142 1.58 10.04 2.04
CA LYS A 142 0.54 10.71 2.83
C LYS A 142 0.57 10.08 4.22
N PRO A 143 1.01 10.82 5.26
CA PRO A 143 1.19 10.24 6.60
C PRO A 143 -0.11 9.90 7.30
N ASP A 144 -1.18 10.64 7.02
CA ASP A 144 -2.47 10.62 7.68
C ASP A 144 -3.52 9.73 6.98
N VAL A 145 -3.10 8.70 6.26
CA VAL A 145 -4.02 7.66 5.77
C VAL A 145 -4.61 6.90 6.96
N ARG A 146 -5.92 7.02 7.17
CA ARG A 146 -6.58 6.42 8.34
C ARG A 146 -7.03 4.99 8.12
N PHE A 147 -7.20 4.57 6.86
CA PHE A 147 -7.51 3.17 6.59
C PHE A 147 -6.95 2.69 5.25
N VAL A 148 -6.64 1.41 5.20
CA VAL A 148 -6.39 0.66 3.97
C VAL A 148 -7.39 -0.51 3.94
N ALA A 149 -8.19 -0.57 2.88
CA ALA A 149 -9.19 -1.61 2.69
C ALA A 149 -8.85 -2.48 1.47
N HIS A 150 -9.01 -3.79 1.60
CA HIS A 150 -8.85 -4.75 0.52
C HIS A 150 -10.18 -5.41 0.20
N LEU A 151 -10.68 -5.22 -1.03
CA LEU A 151 -11.86 -5.89 -1.55
C LEU A 151 -11.57 -7.21 -2.27
N ASP A 152 -10.30 -7.52 -2.42
CA ASP A 152 -9.77 -8.76 -2.97
C ASP A 152 -8.54 -9.19 -2.17
N MET A 153 -8.29 -10.49 -2.13
CA MET A 153 -7.12 -11.03 -1.43
C MET A 153 -5.83 -10.52 -2.09
N PRO A 154 -4.89 -9.93 -1.37
CA PRO A 154 -3.57 -9.62 -1.87
C PRO A 154 -2.84 -10.86 -2.35
N LYS A 155 -1.92 -10.70 -3.32
CA LYS A 155 -1.21 -11.83 -3.95
C LYS A 155 -0.28 -12.58 -3.00
N SER A 156 0.21 -11.92 -1.96
CA SER A 156 1.05 -12.52 -0.92
C SER A 156 0.94 -11.75 0.39
N PRO A 157 1.36 -12.35 1.52
CA PRO A 157 1.45 -11.65 2.80
C PRO A 157 2.34 -10.41 2.74
N GLU A 158 3.43 -10.43 2.00
CA GLU A 158 4.34 -9.29 1.83
C GLU A 158 3.63 -8.12 1.15
N ASN A 159 2.82 -8.41 0.10
CA ASN A 159 2.01 -7.38 -0.57
C ASN A 159 0.99 -6.79 0.40
N PHE A 160 0.31 -7.64 1.18
CA PHE A 160 -0.63 -7.18 2.20
C PHE A 160 0.04 -6.25 3.22
N TYR A 161 1.24 -6.61 3.69
CA TYR A 161 2.02 -5.79 4.61
C TYR A 161 2.43 -4.44 3.99
N GLN A 162 2.93 -4.45 2.77
CA GLN A 162 3.31 -3.22 2.06
C GLN A 162 2.14 -2.29 1.82
N GLU A 163 0.98 -2.85 1.50
CA GLU A 163 -0.23 -2.09 1.21
C GLU A 163 -0.88 -1.58 2.50
N SER A 164 -1.10 -2.42 3.49
CA SER A 164 -1.65 -2.04 4.80
C SER A 164 -0.74 -1.09 5.57
N GLY A 165 0.58 -1.26 5.44
CA GLY A 165 1.60 -0.40 6.06
C GLY A 165 1.59 1.06 5.58
N ARG A 166 0.76 1.41 4.58
CA ARG A 166 0.53 2.82 4.19
C ARG A 166 -0.36 3.57 5.15
N ALA A 167 -1.14 2.86 5.96
CA ALA A 167 -1.98 3.46 6.99
C ALA A 167 -1.15 3.94 8.17
N GLY A 168 -1.52 5.08 8.75
CA GLY A 168 -0.99 5.60 10.00
C GLY A 168 0.53 5.79 10.05
N ARG A 169 1.15 6.31 8.99
CA ARG A 169 2.59 6.59 8.97
C ARG A 169 3.01 7.68 9.97
N ASP A 170 2.07 8.49 10.38
CA ASP A 170 2.24 9.49 11.44
C ASP A 170 2.18 8.91 12.86
N GLY A 171 2.06 7.59 13.00
CA GLY A 171 1.93 6.91 14.28
C GLY A 171 0.54 6.97 14.91
N GLN A 172 -0.41 7.68 14.30
CA GLN A 172 -1.78 7.76 14.82
C GLN A 172 -2.57 6.48 14.50
N PRO A 173 -3.64 6.19 15.27
CA PRO A 173 -4.49 5.03 15.02
C PRO A 173 -5.01 4.96 13.59
N ALA A 174 -4.91 3.79 12.99
CA ALA A 174 -5.38 3.51 11.64
C ALA A 174 -5.94 2.08 11.54
N SER A 175 -6.65 1.77 10.46
CA SER A 175 -7.27 0.46 10.26
C SER A 175 -6.82 -0.18 8.95
N SER A 176 -6.55 -1.48 9.00
CA SER A 176 -6.44 -2.35 7.85
C SER A 176 -7.64 -3.27 7.81
N TRP A 177 -8.45 -3.17 6.77
CA TRP A 177 -9.68 -3.93 6.60
C TRP A 177 -9.58 -4.83 5.37
N LEU A 178 -9.74 -6.13 5.56
CA LEU A 178 -9.72 -7.13 4.48
C LEU A 178 -11.06 -7.85 4.41
N CYS A 179 -11.69 -7.80 3.24
CA CYS A 179 -12.91 -8.54 2.92
C CYS A 179 -12.56 -9.66 1.92
N TYR A 180 -12.52 -10.90 2.36
CA TYR A 180 -12.12 -12.04 1.55
C TYR A 180 -13.29 -12.96 1.20
N GLY A 181 -13.24 -13.56 0.01
CA GLY A 181 -14.17 -14.61 -0.43
C GLY A 181 -13.38 -15.86 -0.85
N LEU A 182 -14.01 -17.03 -0.73
CA LEU A 182 -13.40 -18.30 -1.15
C LEU A 182 -13.13 -18.39 -2.67
N THR A 183 -13.63 -17.43 -3.42
CA THR A 183 -13.48 -17.33 -4.90
C THR A 183 -12.63 -16.15 -5.35
N ASP A 184 -11.96 -15.47 -4.42
CA ASP A 184 -11.05 -14.35 -4.72
C ASP A 184 -9.72 -14.80 -5.30
#